data_77f6f7c86b22386cb2e7f5f0830fc7cb
#
_entry.id   77f6f7c86b22386cb2e7f5f0830fc7cb
#
_cell.length_a   1.000
_cell.length_b   1.000
_cell.length_c   1.000
_cell.angle_alpha   90.00
_cell.angle_beta   90.00
_cell.angle_gamma   90.00
#
_symmetry.space_group_name_H-M   'P 1'
#
loop_
_entity.id
_entity.type
_entity.pdbx_description
1 polymer ?
#
loop_
_entity_poly.entity_id
_entity_poly.type
_entity_poly.pdbx_seq_one_letter_code
_entity_poly.pdbx_strand_id
1 'polypeptide(L)'
;MKVILLGSGNTATVLAKMIVKAEHEVVQVWSRNFDHAKALAAKVHAKPVTTLDELTSEADICIMAVSDAAIPQLAKQLHLRRKILLHTAGSVSKDVLRNSSPNYGVLYPLQSLRKEMMVIPPVPFLIDGNSDEVNALLEDFAHSLSDNVEFADD
;
A
#
# COMPACT_ATOMS: atom_id res chain seq x y z
N MET A 1 7.14 -10.94 1.80
CA MET A 1 6.44 -10.56 0.56
C MET A 1 7.15 -9.39 -0.11
N LYS A 2 7.03 -9.29 -1.41
CA LYS A 2 7.56 -8.17 -2.20
C LYS A 2 6.45 -7.18 -2.46
N VAL A 3 6.68 -5.92 -2.11
CA VAL A 3 5.67 -4.86 -2.11
C VAL A 3 6.09 -3.72 -3.03
N ILE A 4 5.16 -3.28 -3.88
CA ILE A 4 5.27 -2.02 -4.62
C ILE A 4 4.51 -0.96 -3.84
N LEU A 5 5.10 0.22 -3.68
CA LEU A 5 4.48 1.32 -2.97
C LEU A 5 4.24 2.48 -3.93
N LEU A 6 3.00 2.90 -4.06
CA LEU A 6 2.61 4.08 -4.83
C LEU A 6 2.28 5.20 -3.86
N GLY A 7 3.07 6.26 -3.90
CA GLY A 7 2.96 7.39 -3.00
C GLY A 7 4.25 7.64 -2.24
N SER A 8 4.38 8.85 -1.69
CA SER A 8 5.59 9.25 -0.97
C SER A 8 5.30 10.19 0.21
N GLY A 9 4.04 10.36 0.58
CA GLY A 9 3.63 11.20 1.69
C GLY A 9 3.78 10.51 3.06
N ASN A 10 3.02 10.99 4.03
CA ASN A 10 3.09 10.50 5.41
C ASN A 10 2.75 9.01 5.52
N THR A 11 1.62 8.60 4.99
CA THR A 11 1.17 7.21 5.06
C THR A 11 2.13 6.28 4.34
N ALA A 12 2.52 6.63 3.12
CA ALA A 12 3.46 5.83 2.33
C ALA A 12 4.79 5.65 3.07
N THR A 13 5.33 6.72 3.64
CA THR A 13 6.62 6.69 4.33
C THR A 13 6.56 5.79 5.57
N VAL A 14 5.52 5.93 6.38
CA VAL A 14 5.39 5.12 7.60
C VAL A 14 5.13 3.66 7.26
N LEU A 15 4.26 3.39 6.29
CA LEU A 15 4.02 2.01 5.84
C LEU A 15 5.29 1.35 5.30
N ALA A 16 6.10 2.09 4.52
CA ALA A 16 7.35 1.56 4.00
C ALA A 16 8.27 1.11 5.13
N LYS A 17 8.40 1.91 6.18
CA LYS A 17 9.21 1.57 7.36
C LYS A 17 8.67 0.35 8.10
N MET A 18 7.34 0.27 8.27
CA MET A 18 6.69 -0.87 8.92
C MET A 18 6.90 -2.16 8.12
N ILE A 19 6.78 -2.08 6.80
CA ILE A 19 6.94 -3.22 5.90
C ILE A 19 8.36 -3.77 5.99
N VAL A 20 9.37 -2.91 5.96
CA VAL A 20 10.76 -3.33 6.08
C VAL A 20 11.06 -3.91 7.47
N LYS A 21 10.52 -3.29 8.51
CA LYS A 21 10.69 -3.78 9.88
C LYS A 21 10.08 -5.17 10.07
N ALA A 22 9.02 -5.48 9.33
CA ALA A 22 8.36 -6.79 9.36
C ALA A 22 9.06 -7.81 8.44
N GLU A 23 10.23 -7.46 7.90
CA GLU A 23 11.05 -8.32 7.05
C GLU A 23 10.46 -8.61 5.66
N HIS A 24 9.55 -7.74 5.21
CA HIS A 24 9.12 -7.71 3.81
C HIS A 24 10.05 -6.79 3.02
N GLU A 25 9.99 -6.90 1.71
CA GLU A 25 10.81 -6.07 0.82
C GLU A 25 9.94 -5.06 0.08
N VAL A 26 10.29 -3.77 0.17
CA VAL A 26 9.74 -2.76 -0.73
C VAL A 26 10.62 -2.77 -1.97
N VAL A 27 10.08 -3.24 -3.09
CA VAL A 27 10.88 -3.44 -4.32
C VAL A 27 10.92 -2.19 -5.18
N GLN A 28 9.82 -1.45 -5.25
CA GLN A 28 9.70 -0.24 -6.05
C GLN A 28 8.86 0.80 -5.32
N VAL A 29 9.19 2.08 -5.56
CA VAL A 29 8.41 3.22 -5.11
C VAL A 29 8.11 4.10 -6.32
N TRP A 30 6.84 4.42 -6.52
CA TRP A 30 6.39 5.38 -7.51
C TRP A 30 5.72 6.55 -6.79
N SER A 31 5.94 7.75 -7.28
CA SER A 31 5.26 8.96 -6.80
C SER A 31 5.08 9.89 -7.99
N ARG A 32 4.07 10.76 -7.91
CA ARG A 32 3.85 11.80 -8.90
C ARG A 32 5.10 12.67 -9.06
N ASN A 33 5.80 12.94 -7.96
CA ASN A 33 7.08 13.64 -7.97
C ASN A 33 8.19 12.62 -7.83
N PHE A 34 9.02 12.48 -8.87
CA PHE A 34 10.10 11.49 -8.89
C PHE A 34 11.13 11.71 -7.78
N ASP A 35 11.45 12.95 -7.46
CA ASP A 35 12.43 13.25 -6.38
C ASP A 35 11.91 12.74 -5.04
N HIS A 36 10.60 12.83 -4.79
CA HIS A 36 9.99 12.27 -3.58
C HIS A 36 10.05 10.74 -3.58
N ALA A 37 9.78 10.12 -4.71
CA ALA A 37 9.89 8.66 -4.85
C ALA A 37 11.33 8.20 -4.59
N LYS A 38 12.29 8.90 -5.15
CA LYS A 38 13.71 8.62 -4.99
C LYS A 38 14.14 8.74 -3.53
N ALA A 39 13.68 9.79 -2.84
CA ALA A 39 14.01 10.00 -1.43
C ALA A 39 13.46 8.86 -0.54
N LEU A 40 12.21 8.48 -0.76
CA LEU A 40 11.62 7.38 0.01
C LEU A 40 12.27 6.03 -0.34
N ALA A 41 12.49 5.77 -1.61
CA ALA A 41 13.12 4.53 -2.06
C ALA A 41 14.50 4.34 -1.44
N ALA A 42 15.29 5.43 -1.31
CA ALA A 42 16.61 5.37 -0.69
C ALA A 42 16.54 4.93 0.78
N LYS A 43 15.47 5.32 1.49
CA LYS A 43 15.30 4.96 2.91
C LYS A 43 15.02 3.48 3.12
N VAL A 44 14.48 2.80 2.13
CA VAL A 44 14.04 1.40 2.25
C VAL A 44 14.74 0.48 1.24
N HIS A 45 15.77 0.98 0.59
CA HIS A 45 16.56 0.23 -0.40
C HIS A 45 15.72 -0.29 -1.57
N ALA A 46 14.73 0.51 -1.98
CA ALA A 46 13.85 0.19 -3.11
C ALA A 46 14.32 0.92 -4.36
N LYS A 47 13.74 0.55 -5.51
CA LYS A 47 13.99 1.21 -6.79
C LYS A 47 12.92 2.28 -7.04
N PRO A 48 13.29 3.55 -7.21
CA PRO A 48 12.33 4.55 -7.63
C PRO A 48 12.01 4.38 -9.12
N VAL A 49 10.74 4.57 -9.48
CA VAL A 49 10.29 4.50 -10.87
C VAL A 49 9.55 5.77 -11.25
N THR A 50 9.64 6.17 -12.52
CA THR A 50 9.04 7.41 -13.02
C THR A 50 7.64 7.19 -13.57
N THR A 51 7.38 6.02 -14.16
CA THR A 51 6.10 5.71 -14.77
C THR A 51 5.54 4.41 -14.24
N LEU A 52 4.22 4.26 -14.31
CA LEU A 52 3.54 3.05 -13.87
C LEU A 52 3.87 1.84 -14.76
N ASP A 53 4.29 2.09 -15.99
CA ASP A 53 4.70 1.03 -16.93
C ASP A 53 5.97 0.30 -16.45
N GLU A 54 6.75 0.93 -15.60
CA GLU A 54 7.99 0.33 -15.06
C GLU A 54 7.75 -0.62 -13.89
N LEU A 55 6.49 -0.76 -13.42
CA LEU A 55 6.19 -1.62 -12.29
C LEU A 55 6.45 -3.09 -12.62
N THR A 56 7.19 -3.76 -11.72
CA THR A 56 7.54 -5.17 -11.92
C THR A 56 6.34 -6.09 -11.76
N SER A 57 6.30 -7.17 -12.54
CA SER A 57 5.29 -8.23 -12.38
C SER A 57 5.59 -9.18 -11.21
N GLU A 58 6.77 -9.08 -10.62
CA GLU A 58 7.24 -10.02 -9.59
C GLU A 58 6.79 -9.68 -8.17
N ALA A 59 6.14 -8.53 -7.95
CA ALA A 59 5.67 -8.17 -6.63
C ALA A 59 4.37 -8.91 -6.27
N ASP A 60 4.19 -9.13 -4.98
CA ASP A 60 2.99 -9.81 -4.44
C ASP A 60 1.87 -8.81 -4.16
N ILE A 61 2.21 -7.63 -3.68
CA ILE A 61 1.26 -6.59 -3.25
C ILE A 61 1.68 -5.26 -3.84
N CYS A 62 0.68 -4.48 -4.28
CA CYS A 62 0.85 -3.08 -4.67
C CYS A 62 -0.04 -2.23 -3.77
N ILE A 63 0.53 -1.28 -3.05
CA ILE A 63 -0.20 -0.42 -2.12
C ILE A 63 -0.26 1.00 -2.65
N MET A 64 -1.48 1.51 -2.85
CA MET A 64 -1.76 2.91 -3.18
C MET A 64 -1.88 3.73 -1.90
N ALA A 65 -0.80 4.33 -1.45
CA ALA A 65 -0.78 5.22 -0.29
C ALA A 65 -0.71 6.67 -0.77
N VAL A 66 -1.74 7.10 -1.45
CA VAL A 66 -1.88 8.44 -2.04
C VAL A 66 -3.09 9.15 -1.42
N SER A 67 -3.30 10.43 -1.74
CA SER A 67 -4.48 11.14 -1.26
C SER A 67 -5.77 10.47 -1.75
N ASP A 68 -6.85 10.59 -0.97
CA ASP A 68 -8.14 9.98 -1.31
C ASP A 68 -8.60 10.39 -2.70
N ALA A 69 -8.44 11.67 -3.03
CA ALA A 69 -8.83 12.22 -4.33
C ALA A 69 -8.04 11.63 -5.50
N ALA A 70 -6.81 11.20 -5.26
CA ALA A 70 -5.93 10.66 -6.32
C ALA A 70 -6.23 9.18 -6.62
N ILE A 71 -6.86 8.45 -5.70
CA ILE A 71 -7.08 7.01 -5.85
C ILE A 71 -7.86 6.65 -7.11
N PRO A 72 -9.02 7.26 -7.41
CA PRO A 72 -9.79 6.86 -8.59
C PRO A 72 -9.04 7.08 -9.91
N GLN A 73 -8.30 8.18 -10.03
CA GLN A 73 -7.55 8.47 -11.25
C GLN A 73 -6.36 7.53 -11.42
N LEU A 74 -5.66 7.25 -10.34
CA LEU A 74 -4.52 6.33 -10.37
C LEU A 74 -5.00 4.90 -10.68
N ALA A 75 -6.13 4.50 -10.12
CA ALA A 75 -6.72 3.19 -10.36
C ALA A 75 -7.01 2.96 -11.86
N LYS A 76 -7.46 4.00 -12.57
CA LYS A 76 -7.74 3.90 -14.01
C LYS A 76 -6.50 3.61 -14.85
N GLN A 77 -5.32 3.94 -14.35
CA GLN A 77 -4.05 3.76 -15.05
C GLN A 77 -3.39 2.42 -14.74
N LEU A 78 -3.92 1.66 -13.78
CA LEU A 78 -3.34 0.40 -13.34
C LEU A 78 -4.11 -0.79 -13.91
N HIS A 79 -3.36 -1.77 -14.41
CA HIS A 79 -3.90 -3.04 -14.91
C HIS A 79 -2.99 -4.15 -14.40
N LEU A 80 -3.30 -4.66 -13.21
CA LEU A 80 -2.52 -5.68 -12.54
C LEU A 80 -3.24 -7.02 -12.66
N ARG A 81 -2.49 -8.10 -12.85
CA ARG A 81 -3.11 -9.42 -13.11
C ARG A 81 -3.15 -10.35 -11.90
N ARG A 82 -2.07 -10.43 -11.15
CA ARG A 82 -1.92 -11.42 -10.07
C ARG A 82 -1.69 -10.82 -8.70
N LYS A 83 -1.15 -9.61 -8.63
CA LYS A 83 -0.85 -9.01 -7.34
C LYS A 83 -2.10 -8.44 -6.69
N ILE A 84 -2.08 -8.42 -5.39
CA ILE A 84 -3.14 -7.78 -4.61
C ILE A 84 -2.92 -6.28 -4.66
N LEU A 85 -3.94 -5.55 -5.07
CA LEU A 85 -3.93 -4.08 -5.11
C LEU A 85 -4.71 -3.54 -3.92
N LEU A 86 -4.05 -2.73 -3.10
CA LEU A 86 -4.65 -2.14 -1.90
C LEU A 86 -4.60 -0.62 -1.98
N HIS A 87 -5.62 0.05 -1.40
CA HIS A 87 -5.49 1.45 -1.07
C HIS A 87 -5.62 1.65 0.45
N THR A 88 -5.28 2.83 0.94
CA THR A 88 -5.15 3.09 2.38
C THR A 88 -6.14 4.13 2.90
N ALA A 89 -7.25 4.36 2.18
CA ALA A 89 -8.24 5.37 2.54
C ALA A 89 -9.50 4.76 3.15
N GLY A 90 -9.89 5.20 4.33
CA GLY A 90 -11.07 4.67 5.00
C GLY A 90 -12.40 5.13 4.38
N SER A 91 -12.39 6.24 3.65
CA SER A 91 -13.61 6.84 3.07
C SER A 91 -13.84 6.45 1.61
N VAL A 92 -12.94 5.67 1.00
CA VAL A 92 -13.03 5.26 -0.40
C VAL A 92 -13.35 3.77 -0.46
N SER A 93 -14.38 3.39 -1.23
CA SER A 93 -14.74 1.99 -1.39
C SER A 93 -13.60 1.20 -2.03
N LYS A 94 -13.43 -0.06 -1.62
CA LYS A 94 -12.51 -0.97 -2.28
C LYS A 94 -12.85 -1.16 -3.76
N ASP A 95 -14.12 -1.04 -4.12
CA ASP A 95 -14.60 -1.31 -5.48
C ASP A 95 -14.09 -0.31 -6.51
N VAL A 96 -13.49 0.81 -6.10
CA VAL A 96 -12.80 1.71 -7.01
C VAL A 96 -11.62 1.00 -7.73
N LEU A 97 -11.13 -0.10 -7.15
CA LEU A 97 -10.01 -0.88 -7.68
C LEU A 97 -10.44 -2.04 -8.60
N ARG A 98 -11.74 -2.25 -8.76
CA ARG A 98 -12.30 -3.43 -9.45
C ARG A 98 -11.71 -3.66 -10.84
N ASN A 99 -11.54 -2.59 -11.62
CA ASN A 99 -11.05 -2.70 -13.00
C ASN A 99 -9.52 -2.70 -13.08
N SER A 100 -8.84 -2.50 -11.96
CA SER A 100 -7.38 -2.42 -11.92
C SER A 100 -6.72 -3.75 -11.59
N SER A 101 -7.41 -4.63 -10.85
CA SER A 101 -6.92 -5.95 -10.47
C SER A 101 -8.09 -6.86 -10.10
N PRO A 102 -8.01 -8.16 -10.38
CA PRO A 102 -9.00 -9.12 -9.88
C PRO A 102 -8.91 -9.35 -8.36
N ASN A 103 -7.80 -8.96 -7.74
CA ASN A 103 -7.56 -9.11 -6.30
C ASN A 103 -7.28 -7.76 -5.69
N TYR A 104 -8.21 -7.25 -4.90
CA TYR A 104 -8.08 -5.89 -4.37
C TYR A 104 -8.70 -5.74 -2.99
N GLY A 105 -8.36 -4.66 -2.32
CA GLY A 105 -8.90 -4.37 -1.01
C GLY A 105 -8.38 -3.08 -0.40
N VAL A 106 -8.66 -2.92 0.88
CA VAL A 106 -8.29 -1.75 1.67
C VAL A 106 -7.43 -2.18 2.85
N LEU A 107 -6.36 -1.44 3.09
CA LEU A 107 -5.52 -1.53 4.28
C LEU A 107 -5.52 -0.15 4.92
N TYR A 108 -6.46 0.10 5.83
CA TYR A 108 -6.67 1.43 6.39
C TYR A 108 -6.04 1.56 7.78
N PRO A 109 -4.99 2.40 7.94
CA PRO A 109 -4.45 2.69 9.26
C PRO A 109 -5.40 3.62 10.04
N LEU A 110 -5.79 3.21 11.23
CA LEU A 110 -6.73 3.95 12.09
C LEU A 110 -6.04 5.05 12.91
N GLN A 111 -4.86 5.48 12.49
CA GLN A 111 -4.09 6.47 13.21
C GLN A 111 -3.45 7.43 12.23
N SER A 112 -3.40 8.71 12.59
CA SER A 112 -2.67 9.71 11.80
C SER A 112 -1.19 9.38 11.82
N LEU A 113 -0.61 9.25 10.62
CA LEU A 113 0.79 8.92 10.44
C LEU A 113 1.55 10.13 9.91
N ARG A 114 2.76 10.33 10.40
CA ARG A 114 3.64 11.40 9.95
C ARG A 114 5.01 10.85 9.61
N LYS A 115 5.54 11.26 8.45
CA LYS A 115 6.84 10.78 7.96
C LYS A 115 8.01 11.15 8.87
N GLU A 116 7.85 12.18 9.70
CA GLU A 116 8.85 12.64 10.66
C GLU A 116 8.91 11.78 11.92
N MET A 117 7.99 10.84 12.12
CA MET A 117 7.98 9.98 13.29
C MET A 117 9.27 9.16 13.35
N MET A 118 10.02 9.32 14.44
CA MET A 118 11.22 8.53 14.70
C MET A 118 10.86 7.17 15.29
N VAL A 119 9.80 7.13 16.11
CA VAL A 119 9.26 5.90 16.67
C VAL A 119 7.82 5.78 16.18
N ILE A 120 7.52 4.66 15.52
CA ILE A 120 6.17 4.38 15.02
C ILE A 120 5.37 3.77 16.17
N PRO A 121 4.27 4.41 16.60
CA PRO A 121 3.41 3.82 17.61
C PRO A 121 2.69 2.60 17.06
N PRO A 122 2.08 1.75 17.91
CA PRO A 122 1.21 0.69 17.42
C PRO A 122 0.09 1.26 16.55
N VAL A 123 -0.06 0.74 15.34
CA VAL A 123 -1.05 1.23 14.36
C VAL A 123 -2.12 0.17 14.18
N PRO A 124 -3.38 0.44 14.59
CA PRO A 124 -4.48 -0.47 14.26
C PRO A 124 -4.82 -0.36 12.77
N PHE A 125 -5.19 -1.48 12.16
CA PHE A 125 -5.63 -1.51 10.78
C PHE A 125 -7.05 -2.06 10.66
N LEU A 126 -7.84 -1.41 9.81
CA LEU A 126 -9.06 -1.99 9.27
C LEU A 126 -8.73 -2.53 7.87
N ILE A 127 -9.18 -3.75 7.60
CA ILE A 127 -8.94 -4.41 6.32
C ILE A 127 -10.26 -4.86 5.70
N ASP A 128 -10.28 -4.89 4.36
CA ASP A 128 -11.46 -5.32 3.60
C ASP A 128 -11.03 -5.76 2.21
N GLY A 129 -11.02 -7.07 1.97
CA GLY A 129 -10.66 -7.64 0.68
C GLY A 129 -11.89 -8.02 -0.14
N ASN A 130 -11.71 -8.20 -1.44
CA ASN A 130 -12.81 -8.50 -2.35
C ASN A 130 -13.18 -9.99 -2.44
N SER A 131 -12.47 -10.84 -1.73
CA SER A 131 -12.76 -12.29 -1.68
C SER A 131 -12.20 -12.88 -0.40
N ASP A 132 -12.62 -14.12 -0.07
CA ASP A 132 -12.09 -14.83 1.09
C ASP A 132 -10.59 -15.08 0.97
N GLU A 133 -10.10 -15.35 -0.25
CA GLU A 133 -8.67 -15.57 -0.49
C GLU A 133 -7.88 -14.30 -0.25
N VAL A 134 -8.36 -13.17 -0.74
CA VAL A 134 -7.71 -11.87 -0.53
C VAL A 134 -7.78 -11.50 0.96
N ASN A 135 -8.90 -11.73 1.61
CA ASN A 135 -9.03 -11.47 3.05
C ASN A 135 -8.01 -12.27 3.87
N ALA A 136 -7.78 -13.53 3.55
CA ALA A 136 -6.81 -14.35 4.26
C ALA A 136 -5.38 -13.82 4.09
N LEU A 137 -4.99 -13.48 2.86
CA LEU A 137 -3.66 -12.93 2.59
C LEU A 137 -3.48 -11.55 3.21
N LEU A 138 -4.51 -10.72 3.12
CA LEU A 138 -4.49 -9.36 3.67
C LEU A 138 -4.40 -9.39 5.21
N GLU A 139 -5.13 -10.31 5.84
CA GLU A 139 -5.07 -10.48 7.29
C GLU A 139 -3.66 -10.89 7.73
N ASP A 140 -3.05 -11.87 7.06
CA ASP A 140 -1.69 -12.30 7.37
C ASP A 140 -0.69 -11.16 7.19
N PHE A 141 -0.80 -10.43 6.09
CA PHE A 141 0.07 -9.29 5.84
C PHE A 141 -0.08 -8.20 6.90
N ALA A 142 -1.33 -7.83 7.20
CA ALA A 142 -1.61 -6.78 8.18
C ALA A 142 -1.14 -7.18 9.58
N HIS A 143 -1.32 -8.44 9.97
CA HIS A 143 -0.83 -8.95 11.26
C HIS A 143 0.69 -8.96 11.34
N SER A 144 1.39 -9.05 10.22
CA SER A 144 2.85 -8.91 10.24
C SER A 144 3.30 -7.49 10.54
N LEU A 145 2.42 -6.50 10.32
CA LEU A 145 2.69 -5.09 10.55
C LEU A 145 2.18 -4.61 11.92
N SER A 146 1.13 -5.24 12.45
CA SER A 146 0.43 -4.75 13.64
C SER A 146 -0.26 -5.90 14.37
N ASP A 147 -0.31 -5.78 15.70
CA ASP A 147 -1.06 -6.73 16.53
C ASP A 147 -2.57 -6.47 16.53
N ASN A 148 -2.99 -5.29 16.06
CA ASN A 148 -4.39 -4.89 16.07
C ASN A 148 -4.91 -4.75 14.65
N VAL A 149 -5.58 -5.80 14.18
CA VAL A 149 -6.16 -5.86 12.83
C VAL A 149 -7.60 -6.33 12.93
N GLU A 150 -8.51 -5.57 12.34
CA GLU A 150 -9.93 -5.91 12.30
C GLU A 150 -10.46 -5.80 10.87
N PHE A 151 -11.43 -6.65 10.54
CA PHE A 151 -12.16 -6.50 9.29
C PHE A 151 -13.14 -5.35 9.41
N ALA A 152 -13.24 -4.53 8.36
CA ALA A 152 -14.19 -3.44 8.32
C ALA A 152 -15.61 -4.00 8.18
N ASP A 153 -16.54 -3.42 8.94
CA ASP A 153 -17.96 -3.73 8.77
C ASP A 153 -18.51 -2.90 7.61
N ASP A 154 -19.20 -3.55 6.72
CA ASP A 154 -19.90 -2.89 5.61
C ASP A 154 -21.24 -2.30 6.08
#